data_c657d2e0da18ec0dd80e091d8461dd65
#
_entry.id   c657d2e0da18ec0dd80e091d8461dd65
#
_cell.length_a   1.000
_cell.length_b   1.000
_cell.length_c   1.000
_cell.angle_alpha   90.00
_cell.angle_beta   90.00
_cell.angle_gamma   90.00
#
_symmetry.space_group_name_H-M   'P 1'
#
loop_
_entity.id
_entity.type
_entity.pdbx_description
1 polymer ?
#
loop_
_entity_poly.entity_id
_entity_poly.type
_entity_poly.pdbx_seq_one_letter_code
_entity_poly.pdbx_strand_id
1 'polypeptide(L)'
;MKLIRSTLFAIFLVIFTPIWSVLCMLAFLFLSPENRYTFIGLWNKIVIALLKPLCGIHYEIRGMENMRAVLNERVIILSKHQSAYETIAYIALLPKQLCFVFKRELLWIPFFGWALALLKMIHINRSNKQTAAHSVATQGRKRLSEGKWIMLFPEGTRTPIGSTKPYRKGGARLASATDALVIPIAHNAGRCWPKNSFIKEPGTVIFSIGPAISSTNKSAEELQREVEGWIEAEMRVIDPSAYQ
;
A
#
# COMPACT_ATOMS: atom_id res chain seq x y z
N MET A 1 19.72 21.58 -6.70
CA MET A 1 18.44 21.83 -5.98
C MET A 1 17.78 20.53 -5.49
N LYS A 2 17.61 19.45 -6.31
CA LYS A 2 16.96 18.19 -5.90
C LYS A 2 17.66 17.54 -4.70
N LEU A 3 19.00 17.51 -4.67
CA LEU A 3 19.78 16.96 -3.56
C LEU A 3 19.48 17.69 -2.24
N ILE A 4 19.54 19.02 -2.22
CA ILE A 4 19.25 19.81 -1.02
C ILE A 4 17.83 19.52 -0.50
N ARG A 5 16.83 19.55 -1.38
CA ARG A 5 15.44 19.26 -1.04
C ARG A 5 15.27 17.85 -0.46
N SER A 6 15.90 16.84 -1.08
CA SER A 6 15.87 15.46 -0.61
C SER A 6 16.57 15.31 0.73
N THR A 7 17.67 16.06 0.95
CA THR A 7 18.40 16.06 2.23
C THR A 7 17.56 16.68 3.34
N LEU A 8 16.91 17.82 3.10
CA LEU A 8 16.02 18.45 4.08
C LEU A 8 14.87 17.49 4.47
N PHE A 9 14.28 16.84 3.46
CA PHE A 9 13.26 15.84 3.72
C PHE A 9 13.78 14.62 4.49
N ALA A 10 14.99 14.14 4.19
CA ALA A 10 15.63 13.06 4.92
C ALA A 10 15.92 13.44 6.38
N ILE A 11 16.45 14.65 6.63
CA ILE A 11 16.68 15.17 8.00
C ILE A 11 15.35 15.21 8.77
N PHE A 12 14.28 15.74 8.13
CA PHE A 12 12.95 15.71 8.73
C PHE A 12 12.53 14.29 9.13
N LEU A 13 12.65 13.31 8.23
CA LEU A 13 12.26 11.93 8.53
C LEU A 13 13.10 11.32 9.66
N VAL A 14 14.41 11.55 9.66
CA VAL A 14 15.35 11.00 10.67
C VAL A 14 15.06 11.57 12.06
N ILE A 15 14.64 12.82 12.17
CA ILE A 15 14.30 13.46 13.45
C ILE A 15 12.85 13.13 13.85
N PHE A 16 11.91 13.32 12.93
CA PHE A 16 10.49 13.22 13.21
C PHE A 16 10.03 11.78 13.49
N THR A 17 10.54 10.80 12.71
CA THR A 17 10.05 9.42 12.82
C THR A 17 10.37 8.76 14.18
N PRO A 18 11.58 8.87 14.77
CA PRO A 18 11.84 8.36 16.11
C PRO A 18 10.97 9.01 17.18
N ILE A 19 10.82 10.35 17.14
CA ILE A 19 9.97 11.09 18.09
C ILE A 19 8.54 10.59 17.98
N TRP A 20 7.99 10.51 16.76
CA TRP A 20 6.65 10.01 16.52
C TRP A 20 6.47 8.56 16.98
N SER A 21 7.49 7.72 16.77
CA SER A 21 7.47 6.31 17.20
C SER A 21 7.34 6.20 18.73
N VAL A 22 8.07 7.02 19.49
CA VAL A 22 7.94 7.07 20.97
C VAL A 22 6.55 7.54 21.36
N LEU A 23 6.03 8.60 20.72
CA LEU A 23 4.66 9.08 20.97
C LEU A 23 3.62 8.00 20.67
N CYS A 24 3.78 7.23 19.59
CA CYS A 24 2.91 6.10 19.29
C CYS A 24 2.96 5.03 20.38
N MET A 25 4.14 4.66 20.86
CA MET A 25 4.28 3.65 21.92
C MET A 25 3.55 4.07 23.21
N LEU A 26 3.68 5.33 23.62
CA LEU A 26 2.99 5.88 24.78
C LEU A 26 1.48 5.95 24.55
N ALA A 27 1.04 6.49 23.41
CA ALA A 27 -0.37 6.65 23.09
C ALA A 27 -1.09 5.29 22.97
N PHE A 28 -0.41 4.25 22.48
CA PHE A 28 -1.00 2.92 22.28
C PHE A 28 -1.37 2.21 23.58
N LEU A 29 -0.86 2.65 24.71
CA LEU A 29 -1.29 2.16 26.03
C LEU A 29 -2.76 2.54 26.32
N PHE A 30 -3.22 3.66 25.74
CA PHE A 30 -4.53 4.24 26.04
C PHE A 30 -5.51 4.20 24.85
N LEU A 31 -5.01 3.98 23.62
CA LEU A 31 -5.82 4.03 22.41
C LEU A 31 -6.40 2.66 22.05
N SER A 32 -7.67 2.65 21.58
CA SER A 32 -8.28 1.49 20.95
C SER A 32 -7.54 1.12 19.63
N PRO A 33 -7.65 -0.13 19.15
CA PRO A 33 -7.00 -0.54 17.89
C PRO A 33 -7.31 0.36 16.69
N GLU A 34 -8.55 0.86 16.59
CA GLU A 34 -8.99 1.76 15.53
C GLU A 34 -8.32 3.12 15.64
N ASN A 35 -8.27 3.66 16.88
CA ASN A 35 -7.63 4.94 17.15
C ASN A 35 -6.11 4.87 16.97
N ARG A 36 -5.48 3.71 17.23
CA ARG A 36 -4.05 3.49 16.92
C ARG A 36 -3.77 3.65 15.44
N TYR A 37 -4.63 3.10 14.56
CA TYR A 37 -4.48 3.26 13.12
C TYR A 37 -4.60 4.73 12.70
N THR A 38 -5.61 5.43 13.22
CA THR A 38 -5.80 6.86 12.95
C THR A 38 -4.62 7.69 13.43
N PHE A 39 -4.07 7.40 14.61
CA PHE A 39 -2.92 8.10 15.16
C PHE A 39 -1.65 7.90 14.32
N ILE A 40 -1.35 6.66 13.92
CA ILE A 40 -0.24 6.40 12.97
C ILE A 40 -0.51 7.08 11.63
N GLY A 41 -1.76 7.10 11.17
CA GLY A 41 -2.16 7.78 9.95
C GLY A 41 -1.81 9.27 9.92
N LEU A 42 -1.74 9.94 11.07
CA LEU A 42 -1.29 11.34 11.16
C LEU A 42 0.16 11.49 10.70
N TRP A 43 1.07 10.58 11.08
CA TRP A 43 2.44 10.59 10.56
C TRP A 43 2.45 10.51 9.04
N ASN A 44 1.67 9.59 8.48
CA ASN A 44 1.58 9.42 7.02
C ASN A 44 1.06 10.70 6.34
N LYS A 45 0.02 11.32 6.91
CA LYS A 45 -0.53 12.60 6.39
C LYS A 45 0.48 13.73 6.43
N ILE A 46 1.23 13.87 7.53
CA ILE A 46 2.28 14.89 7.68
C ILE A 46 3.39 14.66 6.66
N VAL A 47 3.86 13.42 6.49
CA VAL A 47 4.90 13.08 5.52
C VAL A 47 4.45 13.41 4.09
N ILE A 48 3.24 13.02 3.69
CA ILE A 48 2.69 13.31 2.36
C ILE A 48 2.51 14.83 2.16
N ALA A 49 2.01 15.54 3.16
CA ALA A 49 1.83 16.99 3.09
C ALA A 49 3.16 17.73 2.91
N LEU A 50 4.23 17.29 3.60
CA LEU A 50 5.55 17.92 3.52
C LEU A 50 6.32 17.60 2.23
N LEU A 51 5.99 16.52 1.53
CA LEU A 51 6.61 16.21 0.24
C LEU A 51 6.34 17.27 -0.81
N LYS A 52 5.21 17.97 -0.75
CA LYS A 52 4.88 19.07 -1.67
C LYS A 52 5.84 20.26 -1.49
N PRO A 53 5.94 20.95 -0.34
CA PRO A 53 6.83 22.09 -0.16
C PRO A 53 8.32 21.69 -0.20
N LEU A 54 8.71 20.56 0.40
CA LEU A 54 10.10 20.16 0.49
C LEU A 54 10.63 19.57 -0.82
N CYS A 55 9.90 18.68 -1.47
CA CYS A 55 10.38 17.95 -2.65
C CYS A 55 9.67 18.35 -3.96
N GLY A 56 8.59 19.13 -3.90
CA GLY A 56 7.79 19.46 -5.08
C GLY A 56 7.01 18.26 -5.61
N ILE A 57 6.66 17.31 -4.74
CA ILE A 57 5.88 16.14 -5.10
C ILE A 57 4.42 16.39 -4.77
N HIS A 58 3.60 16.40 -5.80
CA HIS A 58 2.16 16.50 -5.72
C HIS A 58 1.52 15.12 -5.88
N TYR A 59 0.23 15.02 -5.62
CA TYR A 59 -0.53 13.81 -5.97
C TYR A 59 -1.88 14.17 -6.56
N GLU A 60 -2.38 13.25 -7.37
CA GLU A 60 -3.71 13.26 -7.97
C GLU A 60 -4.33 11.89 -7.75
N ILE A 61 -5.61 11.84 -7.38
CA ILE A 61 -6.37 10.59 -7.22
C ILE A 61 -7.51 10.59 -8.21
N ARG A 62 -7.55 9.57 -9.06
CA ARG A 62 -8.63 9.28 -10.01
C ARG A 62 -9.40 8.06 -9.53
N GLY A 63 -10.71 8.03 -9.68
CA GLY A 63 -11.54 6.88 -9.35
C GLY A 63 -11.79 6.68 -7.84
N MET A 64 -11.67 7.72 -7.00
CA MET A 64 -11.97 7.61 -5.56
C MET A 64 -13.43 7.21 -5.30
N GLU A 65 -14.34 7.52 -6.19
CA GLU A 65 -15.76 7.10 -6.18
C GLU A 65 -15.90 5.58 -6.18
N ASN A 66 -15.02 4.84 -6.86
CA ASN A 66 -15.03 3.38 -6.86
C ASN A 66 -14.80 2.79 -5.46
N MET A 67 -13.96 3.43 -4.65
CA MET A 67 -13.76 3.03 -3.25
C MET A 67 -14.94 3.43 -2.37
N ARG A 68 -15.48 4.64 -2.58
CA ARG A 68 -16.61 5.13 -1.79
C ARG A 68 -17.86 4.28 -1.98
N ALA A 69 -18.07 3.76 -3.18
CA ALA A 69 -19.21 2.88 -3.51
C ALA A 69 -19.20 1.55 -2.71
N VAL A 70 -18.04 1.11 -2.22
CA VAL A 70 -17.87 -0.20 -1.57
C VAL A 70 -17.35 -0.11 -0.12
N LEU A 71 -17.59 1.03 0.57
CA LEU A 71 -17.08 1.27 1.94
C LEU A 71 -17.53 0.20 2.94
N ASN A 72 -18.69 -0.38 2.75
CA ASN A 72 -19.27 -1.38 3.66
C ASN A 72 -18.97 -2.82 3.24
N GLU A 73 -18.29 -2.99 2.11
CA GLU A 73 -17.97 -4.30 1.54
C GLU A 73 -16.61 -4.83 2.04
N ARG A 74 -16.43 -6.13 1.89
CA ARG A 74 -15.13 -6.79 2.05
C ARG A 74 -14.29 -6.50 0.82
N VAL A 75 -13.18 -5.78 0.99
CA VAL A 75 -12.35 -5.35 -0.13
C VAL A 75 -10.90 -5.79 0.04
N ILE A 76 -10.33 -6.27 -1.05
CA ILE A 76 -8.90 -6.52 -1.23
C ILE A 76 -8.39 -5.58 -2.31
N ILE A 77 -7.43 -4.75 -1.95
CA ILE A 77 -6.78 -3.84 -2.88
C ILE A 77 -5.54 -4.52 -3.43
N LEU A 78 -5.44 -4.61 -4.75
CA LEU A 78 -4.26 -5.08 -5.47
C LEU A 78 -3.64 -3.90 -6.22
N SER A 79 -2.43 -3.52 -5.84
CA SER A 79 -1.79 -2.31 -6.35
C SER A 79 -0.45 -2.60 -7.00
N LYS A 80 -0.12 -1.83 -8.03
CA LYS A 80 1.26 -1.69 -8.54
C LYS A 80 2.22 -1.36 -7.38
N HIS A 81 3.48 -1.80 -7.46
CA HIS A 81 4.47 -1.56 -6.41
C HIS A 81 5.79 -1.04 -6.97
N GLN A 82 6.07 0.25 -6.82
CA GLN A 82 7.26 0.90 -7.39
C GLN A 82 8.11 1.64 -6.35
N SER A 83 7.52 2.11 -5.25
CA SER A 83 8.12 3.09 -4.36
C SER A 83 7.85 2.77 -2.87
N ALA A 84 8.42 3.53 -1.97
CA ALA A 84 7.96 3.63 -0.60
C ALA A 84 6.78 4.63 -0.47
N TYR A 85 6.65 5.53 -1.43
CA TYR A 85 5.65 6.59 -1.44
C TYR A 85 4.24 6.04 -1.33
N GLU A 86 3.87 5.06 -2.18
CA GLU A 86 2.51 4.52 -2.20
C GLU A 86 2.12 3.86 -0.88
N THR A 87 3.05 3.22 -0.17
CA THR A 87 2.73 2.60 1.12
C THR A 87 2.37 3.64 2.18
N ILE A 88 3.03 4.81 2.14
CA ILE A 88 2.75 5.95 3.02
C ILE A 88 1.46 6.63 2.58
N ALA A 89 1.30 6.87 1.28
CA ALA A 89 0.17 7.57 0.71
C ALA A 89 -1.16 6.83 0.94
N TYR A 90 -1.20 5.52 0.81
CA TYR A 90 -2.43 4.75 1.00
C TYR A 90 -2.99 4.87 2.43
N ILE A 91 -2.13 4.86 3.46
CA ILE A 91 -2.57 5.07 4.83
C ILE A 91 -3.08 6.52 5.04
N ALA A 92 -2.46 7.49 4.37
CA ALA A 92 -2.83 8.89 4.50
C ALA A 92 -4.14 9.27 3.77
N LEU A 93 -4.38 8.64 2.61
CA LEU A 93 -5.33 9.15 1.61
C LEU A 93 -6.56 8.26 1.41
N LEU A 94 -6.46 6.95 1.68
CA LEU A 94 -7.59 6.05 1.45
C LEU A 94 -8.60 6.08 2.59
N PRO A 95 -9.91 5.87 2.29
CA PRO A 95 -10.99 6.18 3.22
C PRO A 95 -11.24 5.14 4.31
N LYS A 96 -10.59 3.96 4.21
CA LYS A 96 -10.81 2.82 5.11
C LYS A 96 -9.50 2.35 5.74
N GLN A 97 -9.59 1.76 6.92
CA GLN A 97 -8.43 1.14 7.56
C GLN A 97 -7.87 0.01 6.69
N LEU A 98 -6.59 0.09 6.38
CA LEU A 98 -5.87 -0.90 5.59
C LEU A 98 -5.09 -1.87 6.47
N CYS A 99 -5.08 -3.13 6.05
CA CYS A 99 -4.24 -4.16 6.59
C CYS A 99 -3.25 -4.63 5.52
N PHE A 100 -2.00 -4.19 5.64
CA PHE A 100 -0.95 -4.55 4.68
C PHE A 100 -0.43 -5.95 4.90
N VAL A 101 -0.09 -6.61 3.80
CA VAL A 101 0.67 -7.87 3.82
C VAL A 101 2.16 -7.57 3.68
N PHE A 102 2.94 -7.92 4.69
CA PHE A 102 4.35 -7.58 4.76
C PHE A 102 5.24 -8.78 5.14
N LYS A 103 6.54 -8.62 4.98
CA LYS A 103 7.54 -9.64 5.28
C LYS A 103 7.72 -9.77 6.80
N ARG A 104 7.64 -11.01 7.34
CA ARG A 104 7.71 -11.29 8.79
C ARG A 104 8.93 -10.67 9.47
N GLU A 105 10.06 -10.61 8.79
CA GLU A 105 11.31 -10.08 9.34
C GLU A 105 11.24 -8.59 9.69
N LEU A 106 10.28 -7.86 9.12
CA LEU A 106 10.05 -6.46 9.49
C LEU A 106 9.52 -6.30 10.92
N LEU A 107 9.00 -7.38 11.54
CA LEU A 107 8.60 -7.37 12.95
C LEU A 107 9.78 -7.15 13.91
N TRP A 108 11.00 -7.49 13.47
CA TRP A 108 12.21 -7.34 14.28
C TRP A 108 12.79 -5.93 14.28
N ILE A 109 12.29 -5.03 13.41
CA ILE A 109 12.71 -3.63 13.39
C ILE A 109 12.07 -2.93 14.60
N PRO A 110 12.87 -2.41 15.54
CA PRO A 110 12.35 -1.69 16.69
C PRO A 110 11.38 -0.57 16.29
N PHE A 111 10.38 -0.34 17.11
CA PHE A 111 9.28 0.62 16.91
C PHE A 111 8.41 0.31 15.68
N PHE A 112 8.98 0.21 14.47
CA PHE A 112 8.26 -0.06 13.24
C PHE A 112 7.58 -1.44 13.25
N GLY A 113 8.32 -2.48 13.58
CA GLY A 113 7.79 -3.85 13.65
C GLY A 113 6.75 -4.00 14.76
N TRP A 114 6.98 -3.36 15.89
CA TRP A 114 6.02 -3.34 17.01
C TRP A 114 4.73 -2.63 16.62
N ALA A 115 4.81 -1.50 15.91
CA ALA A 115 3.64 -0.82 15.38
C ALA A 115 2.86 -1.72 14.40
N LEU A 116 3.53 -2.42 13.48
CA LEU A 116 2.89 -3.38 12.57
C LEU A 116 2.16 -4.50 13.32
N ALA A 117 2.76 -5.03 14.40
CA ALA A 117 2.14 -6.06 15.24
C ALA A 117 0.91 -5.51 15.98
N LEU A 118 1.03 -4.34 16.61
CA LEU A 118 -0.05 -3.69 17.37
C LEU A 118 -1.23 -3.27 16.48
N LEU A 119 -0.97 -2.93 15.21
CA LEU A 119 -1.99 -2.67 14.21
C LEU A 119 -2.59 -3.95 13.62
N LYS A 120 -2.08 -5.11 14.04
CA LYS A 120 -2.53 -6.43 13.56
C LYS A 120 -2.43 -6.57 12.04
N MET A 121 -1.35 -6.06 11.43
CA MET A 121 -1.05 -6.24 10.01
C MET A 121 -0.78 -7.71 9.69
N ILE A 122 -0.90 -8.13 8.43
CA ILE A 122 -0.68 -9.51 7.99
C ILE A 122 0.79 -9.73 7.70
N HIS A 123 1.44 -10.63 8.42
CA HIS A 123 2.83 -10.98 8.16
C HIS A 123 2.96 -12.34 7.46
N ILE A 124 3.94 -12.45 6.56
CA ILE A 124 4.21 -13.67 5.81
C ILE A 124 5.70 -14.04 5.85
N ASN A 125 5.96 -15.33 5.93
CA ASN A 125 7.28 -15.89 5.65
C ASN A 125 7.40 -16.16 4.16
N ARG A 126 8.19 -15.37 3.44
CA ARG A 126 8.34 -15.47 1.98
C ARG A 126 9.25 -16.62 1.53
N SER A 127 10.03 -17.21 2.43
CA SER A 127 10.91 -18.36 2.11
C SER A 127 10.09 -19.64 1.86
N ASN A 128 8.91 -19.75 2.46
CA ASN A 128 8.01 -20.88 2.26
C ASN A 128 6.68 -20.41 1.63
N LYS A 129 6.48 -20.77 0.35
CA LYS A 129 5.29 -20.35 -0.42
C LYS A 129 3.98 -20.87 0.15
N GLN A 130 3.97 -22.10 0.69
CA GLN A 130 2.76 -22.73 1.24
C GLN A 130 2.35 -22.05 2.55
N THR A 131 3.28 -21.87 3.48
CA THR A 131 3.02 -21.17 4.73
C THR A 131 2.65 -19.72 4.51
N ALA A 132 3.25 -19.03 3.52
CA ALA A 132 2.87 -17.66 3.15
C ALA A 132 1.43 -17.59 2.64
N ALA A 133 1.02 -18.51 1.76
CA ALA A 133 -0.35 -18.56 1.24
C ALA A 133 -1.36 -18.85 2.35
N HIS A 134 -1.07 -19.83 3.22
CA HIS A 134 -1.91 -20.15 4.38
C HIS A 134 -2.04 -18.95 5.33
N SER A 135 -0.94 -18.28 5.62
CA SER A 135 -0.89 -17.08 6.48
C SER A 135 -1.77 -15.96 5.95
N VAL A 136 -1.69 -15.68 4.64
CA VAL A 136 -2.54 -14.67 3.99
C VAL A 136 -4.01 -15.09 4.08
N ALA A 137 -4.33 -16.35 3.80
CA ALA A 137 -5.71 -16.83 3.83
C ALA A 137 -6.31 -16.74 5.24
N THR A 138 -5.59 -17.23 6.26
CA THR A 138 -6.10 -17.28 7.64
C THR A 138 -6.20 -15.89 8.26
N GLN A 139 -5.10 -15.12 8.23
CA GLN A 139 -5.08 -13.77 8.79
C GLN A 139 -5.97 -12.83 7.99
N GLY A 140 -5.99 -12.97 6.65
CA GLY A 140 -6.79 -12.14 5.76
C GLY A 140 -8.30 -12.27 6.03
N ARG A 141 -8.82 -13.50 6.12
CA ARG A 141 -10.23 -13.73 6.49
C ARG A 141 -10.60 -13.03 7.80
N LYS A 142 -9.73 -13.15 8.81
CA LYS A 142 -9.95 -12.50 10.10
C LYS A 142 -9.99 -10.97 9.98
N ARG A 143 -9.10 -10.36 9.16
CA ARG A 143 -9.08 -8.90 8.99
C ARG A 143 -10.29 -8.40 8.19
N LEU A 144 -10.71 -9.14 7.16
CA LEU A 144 -11.94 -8.83 6.43
C LEU A 144 -13.19 -8.92 7.32
N SER A 145 -13.28 -9.93 8.20
CA SER A 145 -14.40 -10.04 9.15
C SER A 145 -14.40 -8.93 10.23
N GLU A 146 -13.25 -8.33 10.51
CA GLU A 146 -13.09 -7.15 11.36
C GLU A 146 -13.41 -5.83 10.60
N GLY A 147 -13.90 -5.88 9.38
CA GLY A 147 -14.24 -4.73 8.56
C GLY A 147 -13.04 -3.95 7.99
N LYS A 148 -11.83 -4.53 8.02
CA LYS A 148 -10.62 -3.92 7.46
C LYS A 148 -10.44 -4.31 6.00
N TRP A 149 -9.94 -3.39 5.20
CA TRP A 149 -9.54 -3.70 3.83
C TRP A 149 -8.11 -4.26 3.81
N ILE A 150 -7.86 -5.20 2.91
CA ILE A 150 -6.52 -5.79 2.79
C ILE A 150 -5.80 -5.16 1.61
N MET A 151 -4.56 -4.75 1.83
CA MET A 151 -3.69 -4.20 0.79
C MET A 151 -2.56 -5.19 0.48
N LEU A 152 -2.46 -5.57 -0.79
CA LEU A 152 -1.35 -6.38 -1.29
C LEU A 152 -0.74 -5.76 -2.55
N PHE A 153 0.56 -6.06 -2.70
CA PHE A 153 1.31 -5.78 -3.91
C PHE A 153 1.57 -7.11 -4.62
N PRO A 154 0.82 -7.45 -5.67
CA PRO A 154 0.87 -8.78 -6.27
C PRO A 154 2.22 -9.10 -6.92
N GLU A 155 3.00 -8.11 -7.31
CA GLU A 155 4.38 -8.27 -7.78
C GLU A 155 5.32 -8.85 -6.69
N GLY A 156 4.98 -8.69 -5.41
CA GLY A 156 5.73 -9.19 -4.26
C GLY A 156 7.04 -8.44 -3.97
N THR A 157 7.42 -7.48 -4.79
CA THR A 157 8.56 -6.58 -4.59
C THR A 157 8.35 -5.33 -5.42
N ARG A 158 9.03 -4.23 -5.05
CA ARG A 158 9.03 -3.02 -5.88
C ARG A 158 9.69 -3.30 -7.23
N THR A 159 9.02 -2.90 -8.31
CA THR A 159 9.49 -3.01 -9.69
C THR A 159 10.01 -1.66 -10.18
N PRO A 160 11.03 -1.65 -11.05
CA PRO A 160 11.45 -0.43 -11.73
C PRO A 160 10.32 0.15 -12.60
N ILE A 161 10.43 1.44 -12.89
CA ILE A 161 9.54 2.13 -13.84
C ILE A 161 9.67 1.44 -15.22
N GLY A 162 8.56 1.30 -15.93
CA GLY A 162 8.53 0.66 -17.26
C GLY A 162 8.65 -0.87 -17.25
N SER A 163 8.81 -1.48 -16.05
CA SER A 163 8.92 -2.93 -15.96
C SER A 163 7.61 -3.57 -15.50
N THR A 164 7.35 -4.75 -16.02
CA THR A 164 6.27 -5.64 -15.59
C THR A 164 6.87 -6.86 -14.89
N LYS A 165 6.13 -7.41 -13.96
CA LYS A 165 6.49 -8.65 -13.28
C LYS A 165 5.24 -9.49 -13.07
N PRO A 166 5.27 -10.80 -13.35
CA PRO A 166 4.11 -11.65 -13.17
C PRO A 166 3.52 -11.54 -11.76
N TYR A 167 2.22 -11.34 -11.68
CA TYR A 167 1.50 -11.17 -10.43
C TYR A 167 1.33 -12.49 -9.70
N ARG A 168 1.50 -12.44 -8.39
CA ARG A 168 1.29 -13.60 -7.49
C ARG A 168 -0.19 -13.76 -7.20
N LYS A 169 -0.68 -14.98 -7.23
CA LYS A 169 -2.11 -15.34 -7.05
C LYS A 169 -2.63 -15.19 -5.60
N GLY A 170 -1.81 -14.78 -4.62
CA GLY A 170 -2.18 -14.78 -3.21
C GLY A 170 -3.39 -13.89 -2.89
N GLY A 171 -3.44 -12.69 -3.48
CA GLY A 171 -4.57 -11.77 -3.30
C GLY A 171 -5.85 -12.27 -3.97
N ALA A 172 -5.75 -12.75 -5.21
CA ALA A 172 -6.88 -13.32 -5.94
C ALA A 172 -7.45 -14.56 -5.26
N ARG A 173 -6.58 -15.46 -4.76
CA ARG A 173 -7.01 -16.64 -3.98
C ARG A 173 -7.76 -16.25 -2.70
N LEU A 174 -7.27 -15.24 -1.99
CA LEU A 174 -7.96 -14.76 -0.80
C LEU A 174 -9.33 -14.16 -1.18
N ALA A 175 -9.41 -13.38 -2.27
CA ALA A 175 -10.65 -12.78 -2.73
C ALA A 175 -11.69 -13.85 -3.09
N SER A 176 -11.33 -14.81 -3.96
CA SER A 176 -12.24 -15.92 -4.32
C SER A 176 -12.65 -16.78 -3.13
N ALA A 177 -11.78 -16.94 -2.12
CA ALA A 177 -12.09 -17.72 -0.92
C ALA A 177 -12.92 -16.98 0.13
N THR A 178 -13.20 -15.69 -0.07
CA THR A 178 -13.93 -14.82 0.89
C THR A 178 -15.05 -14.02 0.23
N ASP A 179 -15.29 -14.21 -1.06
CA ASP A 179 -16.22 -13.42 -1.88
C ASP A 179 -15.98 -11.91 -1.75
N ALA A 180 -14.71 -11.52 -1.55
CA ALA A 180 -14.34 -10.13 -1.40
C ALA A 180 -14.22 -9.45 -2.76
N LEU A 181 -14.64 -8.19 -2.87
CA LEU A 181 -14.39 -7.36 -4.03
C LEU A 181 -12.90 -7.06 -4.15
N VAL A 182 -12.39 -6.97 -5.36
CA VAL A 182 -11.01 -6.56 -5.63
C VAL A 182 -11.02 -5.17 -6.27
N ILE A 183 -10.25 -4.24 -5.68
CA ILE A 183 -9.99 -2.92 -6.28
C ILE A 183 -8.56 -2.90 -6.79
N PRO A 184 -8.35 -2.77 -8.12
CA PRO A 184 -7.04 -2.59 -8.69
C PRO A 184 -6.59 -1.13 -8.58
N ILE A 185 -5.31 -0.88 -8.32
CA ILE A 185 -4.72 0.46 -8.33
C ILE A 185 -3.45 0.48 -9.17
N ALA A 186 -3.40 1.38 -10.14
CA ALA A 186 -2.20 1.77 -10.87
C ALA A 186 -1.65 3.10 -10.32
N HIS A 187 -0.33 3.29 -10.37
CA HIS A 187 0.29 4.56 -9.98
C HIS A 187 1.71 4.69 -10.54
N ASN A 188 2.16 5.92 -10.74
CA ASN A 188 3.50 6.25 -11.23
C ASN A 188 4.46 6.75 -10.13
N ALA A 189 4.25 6.35 -8.88
CA ALA A 189 5.01 6.83 -7.71
C ALA A 189 6.53 6.64 -7.83
N GLY A 190 6.96 5.66 -8.61
CA GLY A 190 8.38 5.45 -8.92
C GLY A 190 9.06 6.63 -9.60
N ARG A 191 8.29 7.48 -10.34
CA ARG A 191 8.81 8.69 -10.99
C ARG A 191 9.31 9.72 -9.96
N CYS A 192 8.55 9.91 -8.88
CA CYS A 192 8.86 10.92 -7.87
C CYS A 192 9.75 10.37 -6.74
N TRP A 193 9.58 9.10 -6.41
CA TRP A 193 10.41 8.45 -5.37
C TRP A 193 10.87 7.07 -5.84
N PRO A 194 11.94 7.02 -6.67
CA PRO A 194 12.43 5.76 -7.24
C PRO A 194 12.87 4.78 -6.15
N LYS A 195 12.73 3.49 -6.44
CA LYS A 195 13.20 2.42 -5.55
C LYS A 195 14.68 2.60 -5.22
N ASN A 196 15.01 2.57 -3.92
CA ASN A 196 16.38 2.70 -3.40
C ASN A 196 17.08 4.03 -3.75
N SER A 197 16.36 5.04 -4.24
CA SER A 197 16.94 6.36 -4.48
C SER A 197 16.86 7.25 -3.25
N PHE A 198 17.94 7.93 -2.93
CA PHE A 198 17.96 9.01 -1.97
C PHE A 198 17.25 10.25 -2.53
N ILE A 199 17.45 10.52 -3.82
CA ILE A 199 16.89 11.69 -4.49
C ILE A 199 15.40 11.52 -4.73
N LYS A 200 14.64 12.56 -4.39
CA LYS A 200 13.23 12.73 -4.71
C LYS A 200 13.11 13.63 -5.92
N GLU A 201 12.35 13.18 -6.91
CA GLU A 201 12.12 13.93 -8.14
C GLU A 201 10.81 14.71 -8.02
N PRO A 202 10.81 16.04 -8.28
CA PRO A 202 9.58 16.79 -8.29
C PRO A 202 8.64 16.30 -9.40
N GLY A 203 7.35 16.35 -9.14
CA GLY A 203 6.34 15.90 -10.11
C GLY A 203 5.01 15.58 -9.44
N THR A 204 4.10 14.99 -10.21
CA THR A 204 2.79 14.56 -9.72
C THR A 204 2.69 13.03 -9.73
N VAL A 205 2.43 12.46 -8.56
CA VAL A 205 2.06 11.05 -8.43
C VAL A 205 0.58 10.91 -8.72
N ILE A 206 0.25 10.15 -9.76
CA ILE A 206 -1.13 9.81 -10.12
C ILE A 206 -1.44 8.46 -9.49
N PHE A 207 -2.53 8.39 -8.72
CA PHE A 207 -3.15 7.15 -8.28
C PHE A 207 -4.44 6.96 -9.06
N SER A 208 -4.48 5.94 -9.89
CA SER A 208 -5.70 5.54 -10.63
C SER A 208 -6.30 4.32 -9.97
N ILE A 209 -7.54 4.47 -9.49
CA ILE A 209 -8.30 3.48 -8.75
C ILE A 209 -9.36 2.92 -9.69
N GLY A 210 -9.23 1.64 -10.03
CA GLY A 210 -10.15 0.96 -10.93
C GLY A 210 -11.51 0.63 -10.30
N PRO A 211 -12.46 0.19 -11.12
CA PRO A 211 -13.74 -0.30 -10.65
C PRO A 211 -13.56 -1.55 -9.79
N ALA A 212 -14.50 -1.76 -8.86
CA ALA A 212 -14.51 -2.96 -8.05
C ALA A 212 -14.82 -4.20 -8.91
N ILE A 213 -13.96 -5.19 -8.86
CA ILE A 213 -14.07 -6.46 -9.58
C ILE A 213 -14.64 -7.50 -8.63
N SER A 214 -15.76 -8.15 -8.98
CA SER A 214 -16.32 -9.25 -8.21
C SER A 214 -15.42 -10.48 -8.31
N SER A 215 -15.19 -11.14 -7.17
CA SER A 215 -14.51 -12.44 -7.11
C SER A 215 -15.47 -13.62 -7.19
N THR A 216 -16.79 -13.36 -7.10
CA THR A 216 -17.82 -14.39 -7.10
C THR A 216 -17.83 -15.14 -8.43
N ASN A 217 -17.86 -16.48 -8.38
CA ASN A 217 -17.84 -17.38 -9.53
C ASN A 217 -16.60 -17.24 -10.43
N LYS A 218 -15.51 -16.64 -9.93
CA LYS A 218 -14.22 -16.56 -10.65
C LYS A 218 -13.16 -17.39 -9.96
N SER A 219 -12.40 -18.13 -10.74
CA SER A 219 -11.17 -18.75 -10.26
C SER A 219 -10.14 -17.67 -9.90
N ALA A 220 -9.19 -18.02 -9.05
CA ALA A 220 -8.10 -17.10 -8.69
C ALA A 220 -7.25 -16.70 -9.91
N GLU A 221 -7.16 -17.57 -10.90
CA GLU A 221 -6.46 -17.36 -12.16
C GLU A 221 -7.16 -16.32 -13.05
N GLU A 222 -8.46 -16.43 -13.17
CA GLU A 222 -9.28 -15.47 -13.96
C GLU A 222 -9.26 -14.10 -13.31
N LEU A 223 -9.52 -14.06 -12.00
CA LEU A 223 -9.51 -12.80 -11.24
C LEU A 223 -8.14 -12.11 -11.30
N GLN A 224 -7.04 -12.87 -11.18
CA GLN A 224 -5.70 -12.31 -11.29
C GLN A 224 -5.44 -11.73 -12.67
N ARG A 225 -5.80 -12.44 -13.75
CA ARG A 225 -5.62 -11.95 -15.13
C ARG A 225 -6.39 -10.65 -15.38
N GLU A 226 -7.63 -10.57 -14.88
CA GLU A 226 -8.46 -9.37 -15.00
C GLU A 226 -7.83 -8.17 -14.29
N VAL A 227 -7.38 -8.36 -13.04
CA VAL A 227 -6.71 -7.33 -12.24
C VAL A 227 -5.39 -6.89 -12.87
N GLU A 228 -4.55 -7.85 -13.29
CA GLU A 228 -3.26 -7.59 -13.94
C GLU A 228 -3.45 -6.85 -15.25
N GLY A 229 -4.41 -7.30 -16.07
CA GLY A 229 -4.77 -6.65 -17.33
C GLY A 229 -5.20 -5.21 -17.14
N TRP A 230 -6.05 -4.94 -16.14
CA TRP A 230 -6.47 -3.58 -15.83
C TRP A 230 -5.30 -2.70 -15.35
N ILE A 231 -4.51 -3.17 -14.38
CA ILE A 231 -3.40 -2.38 -13.83
C ILE A 231 -2.36 -2.07 -14.93
N GLU A 232 -1.96 -3.06 -15.71
CA GLU A 232 -0.93 -2.87 -16.75
C GLU A 232 -1.45 -2.01 -17.94
N ALA A 233 -2.74 -2.08 -18.26
CA ALA A 233 -3.35 -1.17 -19.23
C ALA A 233 -3.36 0.27 -18.70
N GLU A 234 -3.77 0.46 -17.44
CA GLU A 234 -3.85 1.78 -16.82
C GLU A 234 -2.45 2.40 -16.61
N MET A 235 -1.42 1.58 -16.37
CA MET A 235 -0.03 2.07 -16.32
C MET A 235 0.40 2.73 -17.64
N ARG A 236 -0.07 2.22 -18.79
CA ARG A 236 0.18 2.84 -20.11
C ARG A 236 -0.55 4.18 -20.29
N VAL A 237 -1.68 4.35 -19.62
CA VAL A 237 -2.45 5.61 -19.63
C VAL A 237 -1.79 6.67 -18.76
N ILE A 238 -1.40 6.32 -17.52
CA ILE A 238 -0.88 7.28 -16.55
C ILE A 238 0.63 7.56 -16.70
N ASP A 239 1.35 6.67 -17.36
CA ASP A 239 2.81 6.80 -17.59
C ASP A 239 3.24 6.27 -18.97
N PRO A 240 2.69 6.84 -20.07
CA PRO A 240 2.90 6.31 -21.44
C PRO A 240 4.36 6.35 -21.88
N SER A 241 5.16 7.27 -21.35
CA SER A 241 6.58 7.37 -21.69
C SER A 241 7.43 6.22 -21.15
N ALA A 242 6.94 5.48 -20.17
CA ALA A 242 7.65 4.36 -19.55
C ALA A 242 7.09 3.00 -19.95
N TYR A 243 5.80 2.93 -20.32
CA TYR A 243 5.07 1.70 -20.64
C TYR A 243 4.58 1.76 -22.09
N GLN A 244 5.51 1.61 -23.02
CA GLN A 244 5.21 1.52 -24.45
C GLN A 244 4.68 0.15 -24.85
#